data_8cb57f058f5ec25c6a39812b5efdfc0b
#
_entry.id   8cb57f058f5ec25c6a39812b5efdfc0b
#
_cell.length_a   1.000
_cell.length_b   1.000
_cell.length_c   1.000
_cell.angle_alpha   90.00
_cell.angle_beta   90.00
_cell.angle_gamma   90.00
#
_symmetry.space_group_name_H-M   'P 1'
#
loop_
_entity.id
_entity.type
_entity.pdbx_description
1 polymer ?
#
loop_
_entity_poly.entity_id
_entity_poly.type
_entity_poly.pdbx_seq_one_letter_code
_entity_poly.pdbx_strand_id
1 'polypeptide(L)'
;MNRRQFLASSALSLALGCSRRDAKPATGPVVTKSDRERILNDIVDREKHLLLRETCRVPLGAVRTTPKPDVDLLKELPDLKMLLRVTQRLHPRFGDEPKPDRTKLGGQFLWPSAEAWPECPTYRIPLVPVLQLRIEDAPAGFAFRPGTDLLQLLWSPRDPVNGVISSRVVWRKASAIGANLAAPPLLEHAFMGYVPVPCAIFPERVMEFPPLAIMPQQMRDTIQLGKPIAPDDYTNFLSASPGTKVGGWQRYAVDGTACPTCRHAMDFLLAIDSDEWNPSTAKRWKPTEDPDTEGYRRAVGLVFAKPNATVQVYICRRCEAMPTTAILCGVTLS
;
A
#
# COMPACT_ATOMS: atom_id res chain seq x y z
N MET A 1 -32.12 66.44 -20.28
CA MET A 1 -31.12 67.46 -19.88
C MET A 1 -29.83 66.72 -19.62
N ASN A 2 -28.89 66.67 -20.61
CA ASN A 2 -27.75 67.55 -20.81
C ASN A 2 -26.82 67.53 -19.58
N ARG A 3 -25.58 67.21 -19.62
CA ARG A 3 -24.38 67.42 -20.49
C ARG A 3 -23.27 66.54 -19.93
N ARG A 4 -22.55 65.81 -20.66
CA ARG A 4 -21.37 66.08 -21.50
C ARG A 4 -20.22 66.80 -20.78
N GLN A 5 -19.03 66.06 -20.85
CA GLN A 5 -17.69 66.57 -21.15
C GLN A 5 -16.85 66.93 -19.90
N PHE A 6 -15.51 66.70 -19.78
CA PHE A 6 -14.45 66.48 -20.75
C PHE A 6 -13.13 66.12 -20.00
N LEU A 7 -12.29 65.35 -20.64
CA LEU A 7 -10.80 65.41 -20.71
C LEU A 7 -10.00 65.24 -19.41
N ALA A 8 -8.87 64.71 -19.37
CA ALA A 8 -7.85 64.16 -20.29
C ALA A 8 -6.65 63.71 -19.46
N SER A 9 -6.00 62.71 -19.96
CA SER A 9 -4.53 62.49 -19.90
C SER A 9 -3.77 62.62 -18.58
N SER A 10 -3.30 61.50 -18.10
CA SER A 10 -1.87 61.34 -17.79
C SER A 10 -1.50 59.88 -17.83
N ALA A 11 -0.85 59.49 -18.91
CA ALA A 11 -0.10 58.25 -19.02
C ALA A 11 1.05 58.28 -18.03
N LEU A 12 1.00 57.42 -17.04
CA LEU A 12 2.19 57.07 -16.27
C LEU A 12 2.46 55.59 -16.50
N SER A 13 3.32 55.31 -17.47
CA SER A 13 3.90 54.03 -17.72
C SER A 13 4.73 53.59 -16.52
N LEU A 14 4.18 52.82 -15.62
CA LEU A 14 4.95 52.01 -14.69
C LEU A 14 5.26 50.69 -15.38
N ALA A 15 6.43 50.65 -16.02
CA ALA A 15 7.07 49.40 -16.41
C ALA A 15 7.47 48.64 -15.14
N LEU A 16 6.57 47.81 -14.66
CA LEU A 16 6.90 46.75 -13.73
C LEU A 16 7.66 45.68 -14.53
N GLY A 17 8.99 45.80 -14.49
CA GLY A 17 9.89 44.78 -14.94
C GLY A 17 9.58 43.47 -14.20
N CYS A 18 8.81 42.57 -14.83
CA CYS A 18 8.82 41.17 -14.51
C CYS A 18 10.21 40.63 -14.79
N SER A 19 11.08 40.69 -13.80
CA SER A 19 12.29 39.90 -13.75
C SER A 19 11.82 38.43 -13.81
N ARG A 20 11.87 37.84 -15.01
CA ARG A 20 11.92 36.40 -15.18
C ARG A 20 13.15 35.95 -14.39
N ARG A 21 12.96 35.55 -13.15
CA ARG A 21 13.95 34.67 -12.51
C ARG A 21 13.97 33.42 -13.36
N ASP A 22 15.04 33.24 -14.08
CA ASP A 22 15.40 32.01 -14.75
C ASP A 22 15.37 30.93 -13.64
N ALA A 23 14.28 30.18 -13.58
CA ALA A 23 14.22 29.00 -12.75
C ALA A 23 15.30 28.08 -13.33
N LYS A 24 16.43 27.95 -12.64
CA LYS A 24 17.40 26.89 -12.91
C LYS A 24 16.57 25.58 -13.06
N PRO A 25 16.82 24.83 -14.16
CA PRO A 25 16.19 23.51 -14.27
C PRO A 25 16.53 22.77 -12.99
N ALA A 26 15.49 22.30 -12.29
CA ALA A 26 15.66 21.48 -11.10
C ALA A 26 16.45 20.24 -11.56
N THR A 27 17.75 20.23 -11.28
CA THR A 27 18.57 19.04 -11.45
C THR A 27 17.95 18.00 -10.53
N GLY A 28 17.42 16.92 -11.12
CA GLY A 28 16.93 15.79 -10.35
C GLY A 28 17.98 15.32 -9.34
N PRO A 29 17.62 14.64 -8.26
CA PRO A 29 18.57 14.23 -7.23
C PRO A 29 19.71 13.46 -7.88
N VAL A 30 20.94 13.94 -7.67
CA VAL A 30 22.16 13.30 -8.18
C VAL A 30 22.25 11.92 -7.53
N VAL A 31 22.23 10.87 -8.34
CA VAL A 31 22.44 9.48 -7.87
C VAL A 31 23.86 9.38 -7.35
N THR A 32 24.01 9.21 -6.04
CA THR A 32 25.31 9.13 -5.38
C THR A 32 26.00 7.78 -5.67
N LYS A 33 27.30 7.67 -5.37
CA LYS A 33 28.03 6.39 -5.45
C LYS A 33 27.38 5.34 -4.54
N SER A 34 26.98 5.72 -3.35
CA SER A 34 26.26 4.86 -2.40
C SER A 34 24.91 4.38 -2.95
N ASP A 35 24.15 5.24 -3.64
CA ASP A 35 22.90 4.83 -4.29
C ASP A 35 23.16 3.79 -5.39
N ARG A 36 24.24 3.95 -6.17
CA ARG A 36 24.59 2.98 -7.23
C ARG A 36 24.98 1.62 -6.67
N GLU A 37 25.78 1.59 -5.61
CA GLU A 37 26.16 0.35 -4.92
C GLU A 37 24.93 -0.35 -4.34
N ARG A 38 24.03 0.41 -3.74
CA ARG A 38 22.78 -0.11 -3.20
C ARG A 38 21.86 -0.66 -4.30
N ILE A 39 21.70 0.04 -5.41
CA ILE A 39 20.91 -0.43 -6.57
C ILE A 39 21.47 -1.76 -7.09
N LEU A 40 22.80 -1.88 -7.20
CA LEU A 40 23.43 -3.12 -7.66
C LEU A 40 23.21 -4.28 -6.68
N ASN A 41 23.36 -4.05 -5.38
CA ASN A 41 23.09 -5.06 -4.36
C ASN A 41 21.63 -5.49 -4.36
N ASP A 42 20.68 -4.54 -4.46
CA ASP A 42 19.25 -4.81 -4.56
C ASP A 42 18.92 -5.67 -5.80
N ILE A 43 19.58 -5.41 -6.94
CA ILE A 43 19.41 -6.22 -8.16
C ILE A 43 19.90 -7.65 -7.93
N VAL A 44 21.10 -7.82 -7.35
CA VAL A 44 21.69 -9.14 -7.06
C VAL A 44 20.81 -9.93 -6.08
N ASP A 45 20.35 -9.30 -5.01
CA ASP A 45 19.46 -9.94 -4.04
C ASP A 45 18.12 -10.29 -4.65
N ARG A 46 17.58 -9.44 -5.52
CA ARG A 46 16.36 -9.72 -6.25
C ARG A 46 16.51 -10.92 -7.21
N GLU A 47 17.61 -11.04 -7.93
CA GLU A 47 17.86 -12.19 -8.81
C GLU A 47 17.91 -13.49 -8.02
N LYS A 48 18.57 -13.52 -6.86
CA LYS A 48 18.55 -14.67 -5.95
C LYS A 48 17.13 -15.04 -5.52
N HIS A 49 16.33 -14.04 -5.15
CA HIS A 49 14.92 -14.24 -4.80
C HIS A 49 14.08 -14.73 -5.98
N LEU A 50 14.35 -14.28 -7.19
CA LEU A 50 13.65 -14.75 -8.40
C LEU A 50 13.94 -16.22 -8.68
N LEU A 51 15.20 -16.66 -8.53
CA LEU A 51 15.56 -18.07 -8.68
C LEU A 51 14.86 -18.97 -7.67
N LEU A 52 14.75 -18.55 -6.42
CA LEU A 52 14.00 -19.28 -5.39
C LEU A 52 12.51 -19.37 -5.70
N ARG A 53 11.94 -18.39 -6.43
CA ARG A 53 10.53 -18.34 -6.76
C ARG A 53 10.11 -19.28 -7.87
N GLU A 54 11.00 -19.58 -8.82
CA GLU A 54 10.69 -20.55 -9.88
C GLU A 54 10.22 -21.89 -9.31
N THR A 55 10.72 -22.25 -8.13
CA THR A 55 10.29 -23.45 -7.39
C THR A 55 8.97 -23.27 -6.63
N CYS A 56 8.44 -22.04 -6.54
CA CYS A 56 7.26 -21.67 -5.76
C CYS A 56 6.10 -21.20 -6.62
N ARG A 57 6.03 -21.62 -7.89
CA ARG A 57 4.95 -21.24 -8.80
C ARG A 57 3.61 -21.81 -8.34
N VAL A 58 2.59 -20.96 -8.36
CA VAL A 58 1.23 -21.33 -8.00
C VAL A 58 0.32 -21.13 -9.22
N PRO A 59 -0.41 -22.16 -9.67
CA PRO A 59 -1.32 -22.04 -10.79
C PRO A 59 -2.49 -21.11 -10.46
N LEU A 60 -2.97 -20.38 -11.48
CA LEU A 60 -4.17 -19.55 -11.35
C LEU A 60 -5.37 -20.40 -10.92
N GLY A 61 -6.20 -19.86 -10.03
CA GLY A 61 -7.39 -20.54 -9.52
C GLY A 61 -7.12 -21.47 -8.32
N ALA A 62 -5.87 -21.64 -7.88
CA ALA A 62 -5.59 -22.33 -6.63
C ALA A 62 -6.22 -21.56 -5.45
N VAL A 63 -6.55 -22.28 -4.39
CA VAL A 63 -7.09 -21.71 -3.14
C VAL A 63 -5.95 -21.53 -2.13
N ARG A 64 -6.06 -20.53 -1.28
CA ARG A 64 -5.21 -20.33 -0.10
C ARG A 64 -6.10 -20.14 1.12
N THR A 65 -5.88 -20.98 2.13
CA THR A 65 -6.72 -21.02 3.33
C THR A 65 -5.84 -21.04 4.57
N THR A 66 -6.01 -20.08 5.45
CA THR A 66 -5.29 -20.06 6.73
C THR A 66 -5.96 -20.95 7.76
N PRO A 67 -5.20 -21.61 8.65
CA PRO A 67 -5.77 -22.37 9.75
C PRO A 67 -6.78 -21.54 10.56
N LYS A 68 -7.82 -22.16 11.10
CA LYS A 68 -8.71 -21.48 12.04
C LYS A 68 -7.97 -21.12 13.33
N PRO A 69 -8.37 -20.07 14.04
CA PRO A 69 -7.81 -19.79 15.36
C PRO A 69 -8.14 -20.92 16.33
N ASP A 70 -7.18 -21.26 17.19
CA ASP A 70 -7.36 -22.32 18.21
C ASP A 70 -8.36 -21.92 19.31
N VAL A 71 -8.61 -20.62 19.45
CA VAL A 71 -9.50 -20.05 20.47
C VAL A 71 -10.62 -19.28 19.78
N ASP A 72 -11.84 -19.53 20.21
CA ASP A 72 -13.00 -18.70 19.87
C ASP A 72 -12.99 -17.44 20.75
N LEU A 73 -12.37 -16.37 20.24
CA LEU A 73 -12.19 -15.13 20.98
C LEU A 73 -13.51 -14.48 21.39
N LEU A 74 -14.58 -14.63 20.61
CA LEU A 74 -15.89 -14.06 20.95
C LEU A 74 -16.61 -14.85 22.04
N LYS A 75 -16.29 -16.12 22.20
CA LYS A 75 -16.79 -16.92 23.33
C LYS A 75 -16.11 -16.51 24.63
N GLU A 76 -14.80 -16.26 24.58
CA GLU A 76 -14.01 -15.89 25.75
C GLU A 76 -14.19 -14.41 26.14
N LEU A 77 -14.29 -13.52 25.14
CA LEU A 77 -14.40 -12.06 25.31
C LEU A 77 -15.50 -11.49 24.40
N PRO A 78 -16.79 -11.67 24.75
CA PRO A 78 -17.92 -11.29 23.89
C PRO A 78 -17.96 -9.81 23.50
N ASP A 79 -17.47 -8.92 24.35
CA ASP A 79 -17.43 -7.48 24.11
C ASP A 79 -16.56 -7.08 22.91
N LEU A 80 -15.62 -7.94 22.52
CA LEU A 80 -14.81 -7.73 21.32
C LEU A 80 -15.62 -7.78 20.02
N LYS A 81 -16.85 -8.26 20.05
CA LYS A 81 -17.72 -8.32 18.88
C LYS A 81 -17.88 -6.95 18.18
N MET A 82 -17.93 -5.88 18.97
CA MET A 82 -18.02 -4.50 18.43
C MET A 82 -16.75 -4.04 17.69
N LEU A 83 -15.61 -4.70 17.92
CA LEU A 83 -14.33 -4.41 17.28
C LEU A 83 -14.01 -5.37 16.14
N LEU A 84 -14.88 -6.35 15.88
CA LEU A 84 -14.67 -7.30 14.79
C LEU A 84 -14.72 -6.62 13.44
N ARG A 85 -13.72 -6.86 12.60
CA ARG A 85 -13.71 -6.40 11.21
C ARG A 85 -13.41 -7.54 10.24
N VAL A 86 -14.00 -7.46 9.07
CA VAL A 86 -13.67 -8.34 7.95
C VAL A 86 -12.51 -7.74 7.18
N THR A 87 -11.51 -8.55 6.88
CA THR A 87 -10.42 -8.23 5.97
C THR A 87 -10.35 -9.23 4.84
N GLN A 88 -9.88 -8.80 3.68
CA GLN A 88 -9.51 -9.67 2.57
C GLN A 88 -8.00 -9.78 2.54
N ARG A 89 -7.45 -10.93 2.95
CA ARG A 89 -6.05 -11.26 2.71
C ARG A 89 -5.89 -11.61 1.24
N LEU A 90 -4.87 -11.09 0.62
CA LEU A 90 -4.71 -11.22 -0.84
C LEU A 90 -3.84 -12.41 -1.25
N HIS A 91 -3.01 -12.93 -0.36
CA HIS A 91 -2.11 -14.06 -0.61
C HIS A 91 -1.42 -13.99 -1.97
N PRO A 92 -0.63 -12.94 -2.25
CA PRO A 92 0.07 -12.84 -3.52
C PRO A 92 1.04 -13.99 -3.71
N ARG A 93 1.02 -14.61 -4.90
CA ARG A 93 1.94 -15.71 -5.24
C ARG A 93 2.51 -15.50 -6.62
N PHE A 94 3.78 -15.87 -6.74
CA PHE A 94 4.46 -15.92 -8.02
C PHE A 94 3.89 -17.06 -8.88
N GLY A 95 3.81 -16.83 -10.18
CA GLY A 95 3.25 -17.77 -11.14
C GLY A 95 3.08 -17.12 -12.49
N ASP A 96 2.03 -17.51 -13.22
CA ASP A 96 1.69 -16.86 -14.46
C ASP A 96 1.25 -15.41 -14.22
N GLU A 97 1.76 -14.48 -15.02
CA GLU A 97 1.38 -13.08 -14.86
C GLU A 97 -0.12 -12.90 -15.12
N PRO A 98 -0.86 -12.33 -14.17
CA PRO A 98 -2.28 -12.09 -14.34
C PRO A 98 -2.53 -11.09 -15.48
N LYS A 99 -3.63 -11.28 -16.22
CA LYS A 99 -4.05 -10.33 -17.26
C LYS A 99 -4.17 -8.91 -16.69
N PRO A 100 -3.99 -7.87 -17.54
CA PRO A 100 -4.07 -6.47 -17.08
C PRO A 100 -5.38 -6.10 -16.39
N ASP A 101 -6.49 -6.77 -16.65
CA ASP A 101 -7.82 -6.50 -16.10
C ASP A 101 -8.09 -7.16 -14.73
N ARG A 102 -7.15 -7.96 -14.21
CA ARG A 102 -7.33 -8.70 -12.96
C ARG A 102 -6.74 -7.97 -11.76
N THR A 103 -7.22 -8.34 -10.57
CA THR A 103 -6.55 -8.00 -9.32
C THR A 103 -5.17 -8.63 -9.28
N LYS A 104 -4.14 -7.83 -8.95
CA LYS A 104 -2.75 -8.28 -8.91
C LYS A 104 -1.84 -7.35 -8.14
N LEU A 105 -0.68 -7.84 -7.77
CA LEU A 105 0.46 -7.01 -7.39
C LEU A 105 1.45 -6.92 -8.56
N GLY A 106 2.03 -5.72 -8.72
CA GLY A 106 3.01 -5.46 -9.77
C GLY A 106 2.52 -5.71 -11.19
N GLY A 107 3.46 -5.74 -12.14
CA GLY A 107 3.16 -6.00 -13.56
C GLY A 107 2.38 -4.88 -14.26
N GLN A 108 1.77 -5.22 -15.39
CA GLN A 108 1.03 -4.26 -16.20
C GLN A 108 -0.36 -4.00 -15.63
N PHE A 109 -0.67 -2.73 -15.34
CA PHE A 109 -1.98 -2.28 -14.90
C PHE A 109 -2.90 -1.88 -16.08
N LEU A 110 -4.20 -1.81 -15.81
CA LEU A 110 -5.17 -1.12 -16.67
C LEU A 110 -4.90 0.41 -16.61
N TRP A 111 -3.85 0.86 -17.27
CA TRP A 111 -3.50 2.28 -17.35
C TRP A 111 -3.64 2.77 -18.77
N PRO A 112 -4.50 3.78 -19.05
CA PRO A 112 -4.70 4.28 -20.40
C PRO A 112 -3.41 4.86 -20.98
N SER A 113 -3.03 4.50 -22.20
CA SER A 113 -1.81 5.02 -22.85
C SER A 113 -1.85 6.54 -23.09
N ALA A 114 -3.04 7.12 -23.15
CA ALA A 114 -3.23 8.56 -23.30
C ALA A 114 -3.07 9.35 -21.99
N GLU A 115 -3.01 8.66 -20.84
CA GLU A 115 -2.82 9.30 -19.54
C GLU A 115 -1.36 9.25 -19.13
N ALA A 116 -0.81 10.42 -18.77
CA ALA A 116 0.57 10.51 -18.32
C ALA A 116 0.79 9.63 -17.08
N TRP A 117 1.90 8.89 -17.08
CA TRP A 117 2.28 8.08 -15.94
C TRP A 117 2.68 8.99 -14.76
N PRO A 118 2.19 8.72 -13.54
CA PRO A 118 2.48 9.58 -12.40
C PRO A 118 3.94 9.46 -11.95
N GLU A 119 4.51 10.58 -11.53
CA GLU A 119 5.87 10.69 -11.02
C GLU A 119 5.89 11.03 -9.53
N CYS A 120 6.95 10.59 -8.87
CA CYS A 120 7.25 11.02 -7.51
C CYS A 120 7.66 12.51 -7.51
N PRO A 121 6.97 13.38 -6.78
CA PRO A 121 7.28 14.81 -6.79
C PRO A 121 8.67 15.12 -6.22
N THR A 122 9.15 14.29 -5.29
CA THR A 122 10.45 14.47 -4.64
C THR A 122 11.61 14.03 -5.51
N TYR A 123 11.51 12.85 -6.12
CA TYR A 123 12.61 12.23 -6.86
C TYR A 123 12.51 12.40 -8.38
N ARG A 124 11.38 12.90 -8.89
CA ARG A 124 11.12 13.09 -10.33
C ARG A 124 11.34 11.83 -11.16
N ILE A 125 10.96 10.69 -10.58
CA ILE A 125 11.00 9.38 -11.21
C ILE A 125 9.59 8.81 -11.27
N PRO A 126 9.28 7.93 -12.23
CA PRO A 126 7.97 7.30 -12.32
C PRO A 126 7.64 6.51 -11.05
N LEU A 127 6.38 6.57 -10.63
CA LEU A 127 5.85 5.68 -9.60
C LEU A 127 5.73 4.26 -10.18
N VAL A 128 5.94 3.24 -9.35
CA VAL A 128 5.80 1.85 -9.79
C VAL A 128 4.40 1.32 -9.49
N PRO A 129 3.85 0.42 -10.33
CA PRO A 129 2.59 -0.25 -10.07
C PRO A 129 2.75 -1.22 -8.89
N VAL A 130 1.88 -1.11 -7.88
CA VAL A 130 1.96 -1.89 -6.65
C VAL A 130 0.80 -2.85 -6.52
N LEU A 131 -0.41 -2.33 -6.39
CA LEU A 131 -1.63 -3.12 -6.27
C LEU A 131 -2.67 -2.57 -7.23
N GLN A 132 -3.23 -3.45 -8.04
CA GLN A 132 -4.48 -3.25 -8.73
C GLN A 132 -5.54 -4.15 -8.09
N LEU A 133 -6.62 -3.55 -7.60
CA LEU A 133 -7.70 -4.24 -6.90
C LEU A 133 -9.03 -4.02 -7.61
N ARG A 134 -9.68 -5.10 -8.00
CA ARG A 134 -11.05 -5.11 -8.50
C ARG A 134 -12.03 -5.13 -7.33
N ILE A 135 -13.20 -4.52 -7.51
CA ILE A 135 -14.24 -4.46 -6.48
C ILE A 135 -14.72 -5.85 -6.02
N GLU A 136 -14.75 -6.82 -6.95
CA GLU A 136 -15.16 -8.20 -6.66
C GLU A 136 -14.21 -8.93 -5.69
N ASP A 137 -12.93 -8.51 -5.62
CA ASP A 137 -11.92 -9.09 -4.74
C ASP A 137 -11.73 -8.30 -3.43
N ALA A 138 -12.50 -7.25 -3.24
CA ALA A 138 -12.50 -6.48 -2.00
C ALA A 138 -13.46 -7.08 -0.96
N PRO A 139 -13.23 -6.87 0.36
CA PRO A 139 -14.16 -7.36 1.37
C PRO A 139 -15.50 -6.63 1.29
N ALA A 140 -16.58 -7.32 1.65
CA ALA A 140 -17.91 -6.71 1.72
C ALA A 140 -17.88 -5.46 2.64
N GLY A 141 -18.45 -4.35 2.17
CA GLY A 141 -18.42 -3.08 2.88
C GLY A 141 -17.14 -2.25 2.68
N PHE A 142 -16.18 -2.73 1.90
CA PHE A 142 -15.05 -1.90 1.49
C PHE A 142 -15.54 -0.77 0.59
N ALA A 143 -15.36 0.46 1.06
CA ALA A 143 -15.92 1.61 0.36
C ALA A 143 -15.02 2.06 -0.79
N PHE A 144 -15.35 1.64 -2.00
CA PHE A 144 -14.83 2.25 -3.22
C PHE A 144 -15.33 3.68 -3.38
N ARG A 145 -14.62 4.49 -4.14
CA ARG A 145 -15.14 5.79 -4.55
C ARG A 145 -16.41 5.57 -5.40
N PRO A 146 -17.49 6.31 -5.16
CA PRO A 146 -18.73 6.15 -5.93
C PRO A 146 -18.49 6.16 -7.45
N GLY A 147 -19.10 5.22 -8.15
CA GLY A 147 -18.99 5.10 -9.61
C GLY A 147 -17.69 4.42 -10.09
N THR A 148 -16.84 3.91 -9.19
CA THR A 148 -15.60 3.19 -9.55
C THR A 148 -15.66 1.72 -9.11
N ASP A 149 -14.93 0.86 -9.81
CA ASP A 149 -14.84 -0.58 -9.55
C ASP A 149 -13.40 -1.10 -9.57
N LEU A 150 -12.43 -0.17 -9.66
CA LEU A 150 -11.01 -0.43 -9.74
C LEU A 150 -10.24 0.56 -8.87
N LEU A 151 -9.38 0.03 -7.99
CA LEU A 151 -8.39 0.78 -7.23
C LEU A 151 -7.01 0.44 -7.75
N GLN A 152 -6.16 1.44 -7.96
CA GLN A 152 -4.77 1.27 -8.34
C GLN A 152 -3.88 2.05 -7.37
N LEU A 153 -2.97 1.34 -6.69
CA LEU A 153 -1.94 1.92 -5.83
C LEU A 153 -0.62 1.91 -6.58
N LEU A 154 0.00 3.07 -6.66
CA LEU A 154 1.37 3.26 -7.14
C LEU A 154 2.19 3.96 -6.05
N TRP A 155 3.49 3.69 -6.00
CA TRP A 155 4.39 4.41 -5.09
C TRP A 155 5.78 4.65 -5.69
N SER A 156 6.56 5.50 -5.02
CA SER A 156 7.95 5.76 -5.38
C SER A 156 8.83 4.54 -5.04
N PRO A 157 9.62 4.04 -6.00
CA PRO A 157 10.57 2.96 -5.73
C PRO A 157 11.86 3.48 -5.06
N ARG A 158 11.72 4.38 -4.09
CA ARG A 158 12.81 4.98 -3.31
C ARG A 158 12.46 4.97 -1.84
N ASP A 159 13.45 5.21 -0.99
CA ASP A 159 13.26 5.26 0.45
C ASP A 159 12.20 6.28 0.85
N PRO A 160 11.43 5.97 1.90
CA PRO A 160 10.47 6.89 2.45
C PRO A 160 11.18 8.12 3.06
N VAL A 161 10.54 9.26 2.96
CA VAL A 161 10.95 10.47 3.67
C VAL A 161 10.17 10.54 4.98
N ASN A 162 10.87 10.52 6.11
CA ASN A 162 10.23 10.46 7.44
C ASN A 162 9.20 9.32 7.60
N GLY A 163 9.51 8.16 7.04
CA GLY A 163 8.61 7.00 7.08
C GLY A 163 7.46 7.03 6.07
N VAL A 164 7.26 8.14 5.36
CA VAL A 164 6.17 8.30 4.36
C VAL A 164 6.69 7.98 2.97
N ILE A 165 6.03 7.02 2.31
CA ILE A 165 6.28 6.68 0.90
C ILE A 165 5.42 7.59 0.03
N SER A 166 6.06 8.29 -0.91
CA SER A 166 5.32 9.03 -1.93
C SER A 166 4.48 8.06 -2.76
N SER A 167 3.17 8.15 -2.66
CA SER A 167 2.24 7.20 -3.25
C SER A 167 1.05 7.91 -3.88
N ARG A 168 0.37 7.18 -4.77
CA ARG A 168 -0.87 7.63 -5.39
C ARG A 168 -1.88 6.49 -5.45
N VAL A 169 -3.08 6.73 -4.95
CA VAL A 169 -4.24 5.86 -5.16
C VAL A 169 -5.12 6.47 -6.23
N VAL A 170 -5.42 5.68 -7.25
CA VAL A 170 -6.28 6.08 -8.36
C VAL A 170 -7.53 5.20 -8.36
N TRP A 171 -8.69 5.83 -8.44
CA TRP A 171 -9.98 5.16 -8.51
C TRP A 171 -10.52 5.27 -9.92
N ARG A 172 -10.92 4.15 -10.52
CA ARG A 172 -11.39 4.10 -11.90
C ARG A 172 -12.64 3.23 -12.06
N LYS A 173 -13.34 3.44 -13.16
CA LYS A 173 -14.26 2.47 -13.71
C LYS A 173 -13.51 1.69 -14.79
N ALA A 174 -13.28 0.40 -14.57
CA ALA A 174 -12.47 -0.42 -15.46
C ALA A 174 -13.00 -0.44 -16.89
N SER A 175 -14.34 -0.47 -17.06
CA SER A 175 -14.97 -0.45 -18.39
C SER A 175 -14.78 0.87 -19.16
N ALA A 176 -14.32 1.94 -18.51
CA ALA A 176 -14.01 3.19 -19.17
C ALA A 176 -12.57 3.25 -19.72
N ILE A 177 -11.75 2.21 -19.45
CA ILE A 177 -10.37 2.12 -19.92
C ILE A 177 -10.37 1.38 -21.24
N GLY A 178 -9.85 2.04 -22.30
CA GLY A 178 -9.75 1.45 -23.63
C GLY A 178 -8.70 0.32 -23.70
N ALA A 179 -8.61 -0.33 -24.86
CA ALA A 179 -7.70 -1.44 -25.09
C ALA A 179 -6.21 -1.02 -25.15
N ASN A 180 -5.93 0.24 -25.43
CA ASN A 180 -4.56 0.76 -25.51
C ASN A 180 -4.05 1.08 -24.11
N LEU A 181 -3.18 0.23 -23.58
CA LEU A 181 -2.60 0.36 -22.25
C LEU A 181 -1.17 0.87 -22.31
N ALA A 182 -0.80 1.69 -21.34
CA ALA A 182 0.59 2.08 -21.14
C ALA A 182 1.42 0.88 -20.65
N ALA A 183 2.64 0.75 -21.15
CA ALA A 183 3.62 -0.15 -20.56
C ALA A 183 4.04 0.37 -19.18
N PRO A 184 4.44 -0.52 -18.24
CA PRO A 184 5.09 -0.09 -17.01
C PRO A 184 6.33 0.77 -17.32
N PRO A 185 6.65 1.77 -16.47
CA PRO A 185 7.79 2.65 -16.71
C PRO A 185 9.12 1.92 -16.59
N LEU A 186 10.14 2.44 -17.26
CA LEU A 186 11.52 2.00 -17.06
C LEU A 186 12.01 2.37 -15.65
N LEU A 187 12.77 1.48 -15.04
CA LEU A 187 13.16 1.56 -13.63
C LEU A 187 14.64 1.92 -13.44
N GLU A 188 15.13 2.93 -14.17
CA GLU A 188 16.57 3.27 -14.20
C GLU A 188 17.16 3.66 -12.83
N HIS A 189 16.37 4.19 -11.92
CA HIS A 189 16.81 4.70 -10.61
C HIS A 189 16.00 4.11 -9.44
N ALA A 190 15.36 2.98 -9.65
CA ALA A 190 14.56 2.32 -8.62
C ALA A 190 15.42 1.52 -7.64
N PHE A 191 15.08 1.57 -6.36
CA PHE A 191 15.50 0.55 -5.40
C PHE A 191 14.57 -0.64 -5.55
N MET A 192 15.12 -1.74 -6.03
CA MET A 192 14.34 -2.91 -6.44
C MET A 192 13.56 -3.55 -5.28
N GLY A 193 14.03 -3.36 -4.04
CA GLY A 193 13.30 -3.76 -2.84
C GLY A 193 11.93 -3.07 -2.65
N TYR A 194 11.66 -1.98 -3.37
CA TYR A 194 10.36 -1.29 -3.39
C TYR A 194 9.52 -1.62 -4.63
N VAL A 195 9.98 -2.48 -5.51
CA VAL A 195 9.30 -2.83 -6.74
C VAL A 195 8.69 -4.23 -6.60
N PRO A 196 7.37 -4.38 -6.48
CA PRO A 196 6.76 -5.69 -6.37
C PRO A 196 6.96 -6.49 -7.66
N VAL A 197 7.21 -7.78 -7.49
CA VAL A 197 7.19 -8.72 -8.62
C VAL A 197 5.74 -8.99 -9.01
N PRO A 198 5.42 -9.15 -10.30
CA PRO A 198 4.10 -9.54 -10.72
C PRO A 198 3.63 -10.81 -10.01
N CYS A 199 2.51 -10.72 -9.28
CA CYS A 199 1.92 -11.82 -8.53
C CYS A 199 0.43 -11.93 -8.81
N ALA A 200 -0.05 -13.17 -8.96
CA ALA A 200 -1.47 -13.49 -8.88
C ALA A 200 -1.95 -13.38 -7.42
N ILE A 201 -3.23 -13.09 -7.26
CA ILE A 201 -3.89 -12.95 -5.97
C ILE A 201 -4.79 -14.13 -5.72
N PHE A 202 -4.79 -14.63 -4.48
CA PHE A 202 -5.64 -15.73 -4.00
C PHE A 202 -6.42 -15.25 -2.77
N PRO A 203 -7.51 -14.48 -2.95
CA PRO A 203 -8.15 -13.75 -1.86
C PRO A 203 -8.83 -14.68 -0.87
N GLU A 204 -8.57 -14.46 0.42
CA GLU A 204 -9.22 -15.14 1.54
C GLU A 204 -9.88 -14.12 2.47
N ARG A 205 -11.15 -14.36 2.80
CA ARG A 205 -11.87 -13.55 3.79
C ARG A 205 -11.58 -14.08 5.19
N VAL A 206 -11.03 -13.22 6.05
CA VAL A 206 -10.82 -13.53 7.46
C VAL A 206 -11.42 -12.45 8.36
N MET A 207 -11.72 -12.82 9.59
CA MET A 207 -12.13 -11.89 10.65
C MET A 207 -10.93 -11.57 11.53
N GLU A 208 -10.80 -10.32 11.92
CA GLU A 208 -9.72 -9.87 12.78
C GLU A 208 -10.15 -8.83 13.79
N PHE A 209 -9.34 -8.68 14.84
CA PHE A 209 -9.51 -7.72 15.91
C PHE A 209 -8.36 -6.70 15.89
N PRO A 210 -8.51 -5.53 16.55
CA PRO A 210 -7.47 -4.52 16.56
C PRO A 210 -6.23 -4.98 17.33
N PRO A 211 -5.02 -4.53 16.97
CA PRO A 211 -3.84 -4.68 17.82
C PRO A 211 -4.06 -4.05 19.20
N LEU A 212 -3.39 -4.59 20.22
CA LEU A 212 -3.49 -4.07 21.59
C LEU A 212 -3.23 -2.57 21.68
N ALA A 213 -2.29 -2.04 20.90
CA ALA A 213 -1.91 -0.63 20.92
C ALA A 213 -3.04 0.35 20.56
N ILE A 214 -4.04 -0.10 19.77
CA ILE A 214 -5.18 0.74 19.35
C ILE A 214 -6.52 0.26 19.92
N MET A 215 -6.47 -0.75 20.78
CA MET A 215 -7.64 -1.28 21.46
C MET A 215 -8.08 -0.34 22.60
N PRO A 216 -9.39 -0.22 22.88
CA PRO A 216 -9.88 0.49 24.07
C PRO A 216 -9.21 -0.04 25.37
N GLN A 217 -8.86 0.85 26.28
CA GLN A 217 -8.06 0.55 27.47
C GLN A 217 -8.63 -0.63 28.27
N GLN A 218 -9.91 -0.62 28.59
CA GLN A 218 -10.55 -1.66 29.39
C GLN A 218 -10.39 -3.08 28.79
N MET A 219 -10.57 -3.20 27.47
CA MET A 219 -10.43 -4.47 26.77
C MET A 219 -8.96 -4.92 26.67
N ARG A 220 -8.06 -3.94 26.45
CA ARG A 220 -6.61 -4.18 26.45
C ARG A 220 -6.14 -4.71 27.80
N ASP A 221 -6.56 -4.10 28.90
CA ASP A 221 -6.17 -4.51 30.25
C ASP A 221 -6.61 -5.95 30.54
N THR A 222 -7.81 -6.33 30.11
CA THR A 222 -8.30 -7.71 30.24
C THR A 222 -7.37 -8.71 29.55
N ILE A 223 -6.92 -8.42 28.33
CA ILE A 223 -6.00 -9.31 27.58
C ILE A 223 -4.59 -9.26 28.21
N GLN A 224 -4.12 -8.10 28.64
CA GLN A 224 -2.79 -7.94 29.25
C GLN A 224 -2.67 -8.70 30.58
N LEU A 225 -3.76 -8.94 31.31
CA LEU A 225 -3.78 -9.81 32.47
C LEU A 225 -3.52 -11.30 32.14
N GLY A 226 -3.47 -11.66 30.85
CA GLY A 226 -3.15 -13.00 30.39
C GLY A 226 -4.23 -14.05 30.64
N LYS A 227 -5.45 -13.62 30.89
CA LYS A 227 -6.60 -14.50 31.11
C LYS A 227 -7.82 -13.98 30.32
N PRO A 228 -8.47 -14.81 29.53
CA PRO A 228 -8.17 -16.24 29.26
C PRO A 228 -7.10 -16.46 28.21
N ILE A 229 -6.54 -15.39 27.58
CA ILE A 229 -5.65 -15.45 26.43
C ILE A 229 -4.35 -14.72 26.75
N ALA A 230 -3.21 -15.34 26.46
CA ALA A 230 -1.91 -14.70 26.60
C ALA A 230 -1.76 -13.52 25.60
N PRO A 231 -1.15 -12.40 26.01
CA PRO A 231 -0.97 -11.23 25.15
C PRO A 231 -0.24 -11.52 23.84
N ASP A 232 0.76 -12.41 23.87
CA ASP A 232 1.51 -12.83 22.69
C ASP A 232 0.65 -13.67 21.74
N ASP A 233 -0.18 -14.59 22.27
CA ASP A 233 -1.12 -15.38 21.47
C ASP A 233 -2.17 -14.48 20.82
N TYR A 234 -2.68 -13.49 21.56
CA TYR A 234 -3.57 -12.49 20.98
C TYR A 234 -2.90 -11.75 19.84
N THR A 235 -1.70 -11.23 20.05
CA THR A 235 -0.97 -10.42 19.08
C THR A 235 -0.61 -11.21 17.83
N ASN A 236 -0.14 -12.45 18.00
CA ASN A 236 0.35 -13.28 16.90
C ASN A 236 -0.75 -14.02 16.13
N PHE A 237 -1.86 -14.39 16.78
CA PHE A 237 -2.83 -15.33 16.20
C PHE A 237 -4.25 -14.79 16.09
N LEU A 238 -4.63 -13.80 16.88
CA LEU A 238 -6.02 -13.36 17.00
C LEU A 238 -6.27 -11.90 16.59
N SER A 239 -5.25 -11.08 16.60
CA SER A 239 -5.34 -9.66 16.22
C SER A 239 -5.30 -9.45 14.70
N ALA A 240 -4.89 -8.26 14.27
CA ALA A 240 -4.76 -7.91 12.87
C ALA A 240 -3.80 -8.84 12.11
N SER A 241 -4.27 -9.46 11.04
CA SER A 241 -3.49 -10.40 10.23
C SER A 241 -2.25 -9.75 9.63
N PRO A 242 -1.13 -10.48 9.55
CA PRO A 242 0.02 -10.08 8.73
C PRO A 242 -0.29 -10.28 7.25
N GLY A 243 0.66 -9.87 6.41
CA GLY A 243 0.61 -10.05 4.97
C GLY A 243 -0.16 -8.97 4.25
N THR A 244 -0.20 -9.11 2.93
CA THR A 244 -0.87 -8.18 2.04
C THR A 244 -2.38 -8.32 2.16
N LYS A 245 -3.07 -7.22 2.49
CA LYS A 245 -4.50 -7.25 2.79
C LYS A 245 -5.23 -5.94 2.49
N VAL A 246 -6.55 -6.03 2.37
CA VAL A 246 -7.46 -4.91 2.13
C VAL A 246 -8.54 -4.87 3.21
N GLY A 247 -8.78 -3.70 3.78
CA GLY A 247 -9.73 -3.51 4.89
C GLY A 247 -9.23 -4.11 6.21
N GLY A 248 -10.12 -4.30 7.18
CA GLY A 248 -9.78 -4.79 8.50
C GLY A 248 -9.10 -3.76 9.38
N TRP A 249 -8.08 -4.17 10.14
CA TRP A 249 -7.31 -3.35 11.05
C TRP A 249 -5.86 -3.20 10.59
N GLN A 250 -5.27 -2.01 10.82
CA GLN A 250 -3.82 -1.84 10.70
C GLN A 250 -3.09 -2.74 11.71
N ARG A 251 -1.94 -3.27 11.32
CA ARG A 251 -1.13 -4.13 12.21
C ARG A 251 -0.32 -3.32 13.22
N TYR A 252 0.19 -2.17 12.80
CA TYR A 252 0.99 -1.28 13.62
C TYR A 252 0.22 -0.01 13.92
N ALA A 253 0.25 0.43 15.18
CA ALA A 253 -0.21 1.77 15.51
C ALA A 253 0.74 2.79 14.87
N VAL A 254 0.18 3.79 14.23
CA VAL A 254 0.95 4.85 13.57
C VAL A 254 0.39 6.18 14.04
N ASP A 255 1.28 6.99 14.61
CA ASP A 255 0.97 8.37 14.93
C ASP A 255 0.95 9.24 13.67
N GLY A 256 0.12 10.27 13.67
CA GLY A 256 0.15 11.27 12.62
C GLY A 256 -0.58 10.92 11.31
N THR A 257 -1.49 9.95 11.33
CA THR A 257 -2.37 9.65 10.18
C THR A 257 -3.46 10.71 9.99
N ALA A 258 -3.15 11.97 10.23
CA ALA A 258 -4.07 13.06 9.99
C ALA A 258 -4.07 13.46 8.51
N CYS A 259 -5.26 13.70 7.96
CA CYS A 259 -5.42 14.16 6.58
C CYS A 259 -4.69 15.50 6.37
N PRO A 260 -3.84 15.61 5.34
CA PRO A 260 -3.12 16.87 5.07
C PRO A 260 -4.06 18.04 4.74
N THR A 261 -5.26 17.76 4.25
CA THR A 261 -6.25 18.78 3.86
C THR A 261 -7.15 19.18 5.01
N CYS A 262 -7.83 18.23 5.68
CA CYS A 262 -8.84 18.54 6.70
C CYS A 262 -8.42 18.24 8.14
N ARG A 263 -7.22 17.71 8.36
CA ARG A 263 -6.61 17.39 9.67
C ARG A 263 -7.34 16.32 10.51
N HIS A 264 -8.40 15.73 10.00
CA HIS A 264 -9.05 14.59 10.67
C HIS A 264 -8.22 13.31 10.51
N ALA A 265 -8.39 12.40 11.45
CA ALA A 265 -7.80 11.07 11.37
C ALA A 265 -8.26 10.37 10.08
N MET A 266 -7.34 9.68 9.42
CA MET A 266 -7.60 8.92 8.22
C MET A 266 -7.91 7.47 8.58
N ASP A 267 -8.74 6.83 7.76
CA ASP A 267 -9.08 5.42 7.92
C ASP A 267 -8.00 4.53 7.29
N PHE A 268 -7.74 3.39 7.90
CA PHE A 268 -6.91 2.35 7.30
C PHE A 268 -7.59 1.80 6.05
N LEU A 269 -6.86 1.73 4.94
CA LEU A 269 -7.36 1.26 3.66
C LEU A 269 -6.87 -0.16 3.35
N LEU A 270 -5.56 -0.36 3.36
CA LEU A 270 -4.90 -1.61 3.00
C LEU A 270 -3.46 -1.66 3.54
N ALA A 271 -2.87 -2.85 3.51
CA ALA A 271 -1.45 -3.06 3.77
C ALA A 271 -0.80 -3.87 2.66
N ILE A 272 0.44 -3.52 2.33
CA ILE A 272 1.34 -4.30 1.49
C ILE A 272 2.53 -4.71 2.35
N ASP A 273 2.73 -6.00 2.50
CA ASP A 273 3.74 -6.55 3.40
C ASP A 273 4.93 -7.14 2.62
N SER A 274 6.11 -7.10 3.19
CA SER A 274 7.28 -7.82 2.66
C SER A 274 7.17 -9.32 2.89
N ASP A 275 6.49 -9.71 3.95
CA ASP A 275 6.32 -11.09 4.38
C ASP A 275 4.84 -11.42 4.65
N GLU A 276 4.31 -12.43 4.00
CA GLU A 276 2.91 -12.85 4.18
C GLU A 276 2.65 -13.47 5.57
N TRP A 277 3.68 -14.00 6.20
CA TRP A 277 3.74 -14.46 7.60
C TRP A 277 5.20 -14.49 8.07
N ASN A 278 5.43 -14.65 9.36
CA ASN A 278 6.76 -14.89 9.93
C ASN A 278 6.72 -16.10 10.88
N PRO A 279 7.84 -16.59 11.40
CA PRO A 279 7.86 -17.77 12.28
C PRO A 279 6.90 -17.67 13.47
N SER A 280 6.77 -16.49 14.09
CA SER A 280 5.86 -16.29 15.23
C SER A 280 4.38 -16.32 14.86
N THR A 281 4.03 -16.02 13.61
CA THR A 281 2.65 -15.93 13.14
C THR A 281 2.23 -17.10 12.24
N ALA A 282 3.19 -17.93 11.80
CA ALA A 282 2.98 -19.00 10.81
C ALA A 282 1.90 -19.99 11.23
N LYS A 283 1.84 -20.35 12.51
CA LYS A 283 0.85 -21.29 13.04
C LYS A 283 -0.59 -20.92 12.66
N ARG A 284 -0.90 -19.64 12.62
CA ARG A 284 -2.25 -19.13 12.31
C ARG A 284 -2.37 -18.57 10.89
N TRP A 285 -1.30 -17.95 10.35
CA TRP A 285 -1.42 -17.10 9.18
C TRP A 285 -0.70 -17.65 7.94
N LYS A 286 0.05 -18.75 8.05
CA LYS A 286 0.56 -19.45 6.87
C LYS A 286 -0.59 -20.30 6.28
N PRO A 287 -0.91 -20.14 4.98
CA PRO A 287 -1.88 -21.01 4.33
C PRO A 287 -1.50 -22.48 4.43
N THR A 288 -2.49 -23.34 4.60
CA THR A 288 -2.29 -24.80 4.75
C THR A 288 -1.71 -25.44 3.48
N GLU A 289 -1.95 -24.82 2.34
CA GLU A 289 -1.47 -25.25 1.03
C GLU A 289 -0.03 -24.86 0.75
N ASP A 290 0.54 -23.95 1.56
CA ASP A 290 1.90 -23.44 1.32
C ASP A 290 2.94 -24.22 2.13
N PRO A 291 4.01 -24.70 1.48
CA PRO A 291 5.17 -25.20 2.20
C PRO A 291 5.86 -24.09 2.98
N ASP A 292 6.65 -24.46 3.99
CA ASP A 292 7.40 -23.51 4.82
C ASP A 292 8.70 -23.11 4.13
N THR A 293 8.58 -22.33 3.07
CA THR A 293 9.71 -21.84 2.29
C THR A 293 9.66 -20.32 2.13
N GLU A 294 10.83 -19.71 2.02
CA GLU A 294 10.97 -18.25 1.86
C GLU A 294 10.25 -17.74 0.60
N GLY A 295 10.28 -18.49 -0.49
CA GLY A 295 9.63 -18.11 -1.75
C GLY A 295 8.12 -17.92 -1.64
N TYR A 296 7.44 -18.72 -0.82
CA TYR A 296 6.00 -18.56 -0.53
C TYR A 296 5.76 -17.41 0.44
N ARG A 297 6.59 -17.26 1.44
CA ARG A 297 6.49 -16.19 2.43
C ARG A 297 6.72 -14.82 1.81
N ARG A 298 7.74 -14.68 0.94
CA ARG A 298 8.17 -13.43 0.30
C ARG A 298 7.84 -13.35 -1.18
N ALA A 299 6.71 -13.89 -1.58
CA ALA A 299 6.33 -14.00 -2.98
C ALA A 299 6.38 -12.66 -3.74
N VAL A 300 6.05 -11.57 -3.09
CA VAL A 300 5.99 -10.22 -3.68
C VAL A 300 7.36 -9.63 -3.99
N GLY A 301 8.43 -10.12 -3.34
CA GLY A 301 9.82 -9.66 -3.50
C GLY A 301 10.09 -8.25 -3.01
N LEU A 302 9.24 -7.74 -2.19
CA LEU A 302 9.50 -6.50 -1.48
C LEU A 302 10.50 -6.77 -0.34
N VAL A 303 11.57 -6.02 -0.33
CA VAL A 303 12.59 -6.05 0.72
C VAL A 303 12.80 -4.61 1.16
N PHE A 304 11.86 -4.09 1.89
CA PHE A 304 11.97 -2.73 2.44
C PHE A 304 13.24 -2.61 3.30
N ALA A 305 13.64 -1.40 3.62
CA ALA A 305 14.84 -1.14 4.44
C ALA A 305 14.84 -1.83 5.82
N LYS A 306 13.75 -2.49 6.20
CA LYS A 306 13.57 -3.18 7.49
C LYS A 306 12.97 -4.57 7.26
N PRO A 307 13.41 -5.61 7.97
CA PRO A 307 12.76 -6.92 7.93
C PRO A 307 11.35 -6.86 8.52
N ASN A 308 10.45 -7.71 8.02
CA ASN A 308 9.03 -7.75 8.41
C ASN A 308 8.33 -6.37 8.31
N ALA A 309 8.76 -5.56 7.35
CA ALA A 309 8.17 -4.24 7.15
C ALA A 309 6.92 -4.32 6.30
N THR A 310 5.97 -3.48 6.63
CA THR A 310 4.70 -3.32 5.91
C THR A 310 4.47 -1.86 5.56
N VAL A 311 3.91 -1.61 4.40
CA VAL A 311 3.39 -0.29 4.03
C VAL A 311 1.90 -0.28 4.32
N GLN A 312 1.50 0.52 5.30
CA GLN A 312 0.09 0.77 5.64
C GLN A 312 -0.40 2.00 4.89
N VAL A 313 -1.49 1.87 4.16
CA VAL A 313 -2.10 2.95 3.38
C VAL A 313 -3.36 3.40 4.09
N TYR A 314 -3.47 4.71 4.28
CA TYR A 314 -4.60 5.38 4.92
C TYR A 314 -5.29 6.31 3.94
N ILE A 315 -6.59 6.53 4.13
CA ILE A 315 -7.43 7.34 3.26
C ILE A 315 -8.31 8.29 4.07
N CYS A 316 -8.43 9.52 3.60
CA CYS A 316 -9.42 10.45 4.14
C CYS A 316 -10.73 10.30 3.37
N ARG A 317 -11.79 9.88 4.06
CA ARG A 317 -13.14 9.77 3.46
C ARG A 317 -13.99 11.03 3.61
N ARG A 318 -13.48 12.05 4.31
CA ARG A 318 -14.19 13.34 4.51
C ARG A 318 -13.93 14.33 3.39
N CYS A 319 -12.76 14.26 2.74
CA CYS A 319 -12.43 15.12 1.62
C CYS A 319 -12.92 14.48 0.31
N GLU A 320 -13.49 15.27 -0.56
CA GLU A 320 -13.95 14.81 -1.89
C GLU A 320 -12.80 14.18 -2.70
N ALA A 321 -11.60 14.77 -2.62
CA ALA A 321 -10.41 14.25 -3.29
C ALA A 321 -9.90 12.92 -2.70
N MET A 322 -10.41 12.51 -1.52
CA MET A 322 -10.01 11.28 -0.82
C MET A 322 -8.48 11.11 -0.73
N PRO A 323 -7.74 12.09 -0.18
CA PRO A 323 -6.28 11.99 -0.12
C PRO A 323 -5.84 10.77 0.67
N THR A 324 -4.70 10.20 0.26
CA THR A 324 -4.12 8.99 0.86
C THR A 324 -2.71 9.26 1.38
N THR A 325 -2.29 8.47 2.37
CA THR A 325 -0.94 8.47 2.92
C THR A 325 -0.46 7.03 3.06
N ALA A 326 0.73 6.73 2.57
CA ALA A 326 1.37 5.43 2.71
C ALA A 326 2.54 5.54 3.69
N ILE A 327 2.55 4.71 4.74
CA ILE A 327 3.53 4.77 5.82
C ILE A 327 4.22 3.42 5.93
N LEU A 328 5.55 3.44 5.88
CA LEU A 328 6.38 2.28 6.11
C LEU A 328 6.50 2.02 7.61
N CYS A 329 5.97 0.89 8.03
CA CYS A 329 5.99 0.39 9.40
C CYS A 329 6.88 -0.86 9.47
N GLY A 330 7.47 -1.11 10.63
CA GLY A 330 8.25 -2.31 10.88
C GLY A 330 8.81 -2.31 12.29
N VAL A 331 9.28 -3.46 12.74
CA VAL A 331 9.94 -3.56 14.03
C VAL A 331 11.28 -2.84 13.91
N THR A 332 11.48 -1.80 14.69
CA THR A 332 12.82 -1.28 14.96
C THR A 332 13.54 -2.37 15.75
N LEU A 333 14.54 -3.00 15.16
CA LEU A 333 15.50 -3.77 15.95
C LEU A 333 16.24 -2.73 16.81
N SER A 334 15.84 -2.64 18.08
CA SER A 334 16.54 -1.88 19.10
C SER A 334 17.88 -2.52 19.40
#